data_82079bc50b4131cdc1f9172d21da7ada
#
_entry.id   82079bc50b4131cdc1f9172d21da7ada
#
_cell.length_a   1.000
_cell.length_b   1.000
_cell.length_c   1.000
_cell.angle_alpha   90.00
_cell.angle_beta   90.00
_cell.angle_gamma   90.00
#
_symmetry.space_group_name_H-M   'P 1'
#
loop_
_entity.id
_entity.type
_entity.pdbx_description
1 polymer ?
#
loop_
_entity_poly.entity_id
_entity_poly.type
_entity_poly.pdbx_seq_one_letter_code
_entity_poly.pdbx_strand_id
1 'polypeptide(L)'
;MGDVLKAYFVPNGSYLMEMAEDGDKVSAVETLQGIGREIRDVLRPDATTMASPHWLPRSAFFVDDSAQHESFNDYPLRPAPFGRRFFSYSAAGDPVLARAIVASAREAGVPVGTKVYGLDHGAFCPLKVMDLGGIPTVPVSTSRRSFDECVRWGEAVRRAAQSAGRRVVVISPGNLTHRLDLRGDDERESYLPLGAKFDQIMIDLVTSGRSADIATIDPEMLREAAPEADGRPLYFLAGVTGHARGELLQYQGMKYSVGDATFAFEPAAAGVAR
;
A
#
# COMPACT_ATOMS: atom_id res chain seq x y z
N MET A 1 12.06 19.52 -9.88
CA MET A 1 12.33 18.27 -10.62
C MET A 1 11.39 17.23 -10.04
N GLY A 2 10.66 16.49 -10.87
CA GLY A 2 9.73 15.45 -10.39
C GLY A 2 10.50 14.26 -9.81
N ASP A 3 9.98 13.64 -8.75
CA ASP A 3 10.50 12.38 -8.18
C ASP A 3 9.52 11.82 -7.16
N VAL A 4 9.74 10.58 -6.74
CA VAL A 4 9.09 10.01 -5.57
C VAL A 4 9.78 10.56 -4.33
N LEU A 5 9.03 11.31 -3.52
CA LEU A 5 9.55 11.96 -2.31
C LEU A 5 9.71 10.95 -1.17
N LYS A 6 8.71 10.10 -1.00
CA LYS A 6 8.65 9.08 0.05
C LYS A 6 7.64 8.01 -0.34
N ALA A 7 7.81 6.81 0.18
CA ALA A 7 6.85 5.74 -0.04
C ALA A 7 6.46 5.10 1.31
N TYR A 8 5.21 4.61 1.39
CA TYR A 8 4.69 4.01 2.62
C TYR A 8 3.99 2.69 2.33
N PHE A 9 4.25 1.71 3.19
CA PHE A 9 3.39 0.55 3.38
C PHE A 9 2.53 0.79 4.62
N VAL A 10 1.21 0.63 4.51
CA VAL A 10 0.27 1.01 5.57
C VAL A 10 -0.85 -0.01 5.70
N PRO A 11 -1.42 -0.21 6.91
CA PRO A 11 -2.61 -1.04 7.07
C PRO A 11 -3.85 -0.38 6.42
N ASN A 12 -4.84 -1.19 6.06
CA ASN A 12 -6.02 -0.78 5.32
C ASN A 12 -7.37 -1.24 5.91
N GLY A 13 -7.36 -1.74 7.13
CA GLY A 13 -8.57 -2.24 7.78
C GLY A 13 -9.66 -1.16 7.91
N SER A 14 -10.90 -1.47 7.48
CA SER A 14 -12.03 -0.52 7.53
C SER A 14 -12.34 0.01 8.93
N TYR A 15 -12.05 -0.77 9.98
CA TYR A 15 -12.21 -0.37 11.37
C TYR A 15 -11.34 0.84 11.77
N LEU A 16 -10.21 1.08 11.07
CA LEU A 16 -9.33 2.22 11.34
C LEU A 16 -10.03 3.56 11.09
N MET A 17 -10.96 3.60 10.13
CA MET A 17 -11.75 4.81 9.87
C MET A 17 -12.72 5.11 11.02
N GLU A 18 -13.37 4.06 11.57
CA GLU A 18 -14.24 4.22 12.74
C GLU A 18 -13.47 4.70 13.95
N MET A 19 -12.34 4.05 14.25
CA MET A 19 -11.48 4.43 15.37
C MET A 19 -10.98 5.86 15.24
N ALA A 20 -10.62 6.28 14.02
CA ALA A 20 -10.19 7.66 13.78
C ALA A 20 -11.32 8.68 14.02
N GLU A 21 -12.56 8.38 13.58
CA GLU A 21 -13.73 9.27 13.81
C GLU A 21 -14.18 9.27 15.29
N ASP A 22 -14.09 8.12 15.95
CA ASP A 22 -14.44 7.99 17.37
C ASP A 22 -13.37 8.60 18.30
N GLY A 23 -12.21 8.99 17.74
CA GLY A 23 -11.11 9.59 18.49
C GLY A 23 -10.29 8.58 19.31
N ASP A 24 -10.34 7.31 18.94
CA ASP A 24 -9.61 6.25 19.63
C ASP A 24 -8.11 6.40 19.45
N LYS A 25 -7.39 6.37 20.57
CA LYS A 25 -5.91 6.45 20.58
C LYS A 25 -5.30 5.08 20.33
N VAL A 26 -5.38 4.63 19.10
CA VAL A 26 -4.77 3.38 18.63
C VAL A 26 -3.51 3.73 17.82
N SER A 27 -2.41 3.08 18.12
CA SER A 27 -1.10 3.38 17.52
C SER A 27 -1.13 3.36 15.98
N ALA A 28 -1.88 2.45 15.35
CA ALA A 28 -2.02 2.43 13.90
C ALA A 28 -2.70 3.71 13.36
N VAL A 29 -3.77 4.19 14.03
CA VAL A 29 -4.48 5.44 13.67
C VAL A 29 -3.58 6.65 13.87
N GLU A 30 -2.91 6.73 15.04
CA GLU A 30 -2.00 7.85 15.34
C GLU A 30 -0.84 7.92 14.34
N THR A 31 -0.29 6.76 13.94
CA THR A 31 0.78 6.67 12.95
C THR A 31 0.29 7.13 11.57
N LEU A 32 -0.87 6.65 11.11
CA LEU A 32 -1.46 7.09 9.83
C LEU A 32 -1.73 8.60 9.83
N GLN A 33 -2.30 9.15 10.91
CA GLN A 33 -2.53 10.59 11.03
C GLN A 33 -1.21 11.38 11.05
N GLY A 34 -0.16 10.82 11.69
CA GLY A 34 1.20 11.38 11.66
C GLY A 34 1.77 11.45 10.26
N ILE A 35 1.66 10.36 9.48
CA ILE A 35 2.05 10.31 8.06
C ILE A 35 1.25 11.33 7.26
N GLY A 36 -0.06 11.43 7.49
CA GLY A 36 -0.90 12.43 6.81
C GLY A 36 -0.41 13.87 7.03
N ARG A 37 -0.07 14.22 8.27
CA ARG A 37 0.54 15.54 8.58
C ARG A 37 1.88 15.72 7.88
N GLU A 38 2.77 14.72 7.91
CA GLU A 38 4.05 14.78 7.20
C GLU A 38 3.84 15.03 5.70
N ILE A 39 2.90 14.32 5.06
CA ILE A 39 2.61 14.48 3.63
C ILE A 39 2.09 15.87 3.32
N ARG A 40 1.09 16.37 4.08
CA ARG A 40 0.47 17.67 3.81
C ARG A 40 1.38 18.86 4.14
N ASP A 41 2.07 18.80 5.27
CA ASP A 41 2.72 19.97 5.84
C ASP A 41 4.20 20.06 5.48
N VAL A 42 4.87 18.91 5.31
CA VAL A 42 6.31 18.83 5.06
C VAL A 42 6.60 18.47 3.60
N LEU A 43 6.12 17.32 3.15
CA LEU A 43 6.43 16.82 1.80
C LEU A 43 5.72 17.60 0.71
N ARG A 44 4.47 17.98 0.90
CA ARG A 44 3.64 18.77 -0.02
C ARG A 44 3.75 18.26 -1.47
N PRO A 45 3.39 17.00 -1.75
CA PRO A 45 3.48 16.44 -3.08
C PRO A 45 2.47 17.08 -4.03
N ASP A 46 2.74 16.99 -5.34
CA ASP A 46 1.78 17.37 -6.38
C ASP A 46 0.65 16.34 -6.52
N ALA A 47 0.96 15.07 -6.23
CA ALA A 47 0.01 13.96 -6.25
C ALA A 47 0.46 12.79 -5.36
N THR A 48 -0.48 11.91 -5.03
CA THR A 48 -0.19 10.58 -4.47
C THR A 48 -0.45 9.50 -5.52
N THR A 49 0.27 8.38 -5.44
CA THR A 49 -0.07 7.13 -6.14
C THR A 49 -0.50 6.12 -5.11
N MET A 50 -1.67 5.50 -5.32
CA MET A 50 -2.28 4.55 -4.41
C MET A 50 -2.38 3.17 -5.05
N ALA A 51 -1.59 2.20 -4.55
CA ALA A 51 -1.56 0.84 -5.07
C ALA A 51 -2.46 -0.08 -4.23
N SER A 52 -3.75 -0.22 -4.62
CA SER A 52 -4.68 -1.03 -3.85
C SER A 52 -4.33 -2.52 -3.86
N PRO A 53 -4.30 -3.20 -2.70
CA PRO A 53 -4.12 -4.65 -2.60
C PRO A 53 -5.34 -5.44 -3.08
N HIS A 54 -6.50 -4.80 -3.24
CA HIS A 54 -7.74 -5.44 -3.73
C HIS A 54 -7.88 -5.38 -5.25
N TRP A 55 -7.20 -4.45 -5.89
CA TRP A 55 -7.19 -4.38 -7.35
C TRP A 55 -6.15 -5.33 -7.93
N LEU A 56 -6.54 -6.60 -8.10
CA LEU A 56 -5.67 -7.73 -8.42
C LEU A 56 -5.98 -8.36 -9.80
N PRO A 57 -5.84 -7.63 -10.91
CA PRO A 57 -5.96 -8.22 -12.24
C PRO A 57 -4.85 -9.26 -12.47
N ARG A 58 -5.09 -10.20 -13.40
CA ARG A 58 -4.14 -11.30 -13.70
C ARG A 58 -3.30 -11.06 -14.95
N SER A 59 -3.86 -10.34 -15.94
CA SER A 59 -3.27 -10.22 -17.27
C SER A 59 -2.28 -9.06 -17.41
N ALA A 60 -2.54 -7.96 -16.72
CA ALA A 60 -1.76 -6.73 -16.84
C ALA A 60 -1.87 -5.91 -15.54
N PHE A 61 -1.04 -4.88 -15.40
CA PHE A 61 -1.27 -3.81 -14.45
C PHE A 61 -2.25 -2.78 -15.04
N PHE A 62 -2.93 -2.05 -14.18
CA PHE A 62 -3.87 -1.00 -14.60
C PHE A 62 -3.66 0.29 -13.81
N VAL A 63 -3.96 1.39 -14.47
CA VAL A 63 -4.00 2.73 -13.90
C VAL A 63 -5.41 3.28 -14.11
N ASP A 64 -5.98 3.91 -13.11
CA ASP A 64 -7.19 4.72 -13.29
C ASP A 64 -6.77 6.17 -13.64
N ASP A 65 -7.02 6.57 -14.89
CA ASP A 65 -6.65 7.87 -15.43
C ASP A 65 -7.79 8.91 -15.41
N SER A 66 -8.82 8.66 -14.61
CA SER A 66 -9.93 9.56 -14.38
C SER A 66 -9.47 10.86 -13.71
N ALA A 67 -10.17 11.96 -13.99
CA ALA A 67 -9.91 13.25 -13.34
C ALA A 67 -10.52 13.35 -11.92
N GLN A 68 -11.41 12.44 -11.58
CA GLN A 68 -12.08 12.33 -10.28
C GLN A 68 -12.28 10.87 -9.94
N HIS A 69 -12.05 10.53 -8.67
CA HIS A 69 -12.24 9.18 -8.14
C HIS A 69 -13.22 9.20 -6.98
N GLU A 70 -14.14 8.24 -6.99
CA GLU A 70 -15.09 7.99 -5.91
C GLU A 70 -14.78 6.65 -5.24
N SER A 71 -14.99 6.60 -3.93
CA SER A 71 -14.83 5.36 -3.17
C SER A 71 -16.03 4.42 -3.34
N PHE A 72 -15.76 3.13 -3.19
CA PHE A 72 -16.80 2.11 -3.04
C PHE A 72 -16.42 1.15 -1.90
N ASN A 73 -17.45 0.73 -1.14
CA ASN A 73 -17.25 -0.16 0.00
C ASN A 73 -17.36 -1.62 -0.46
N ASP A 74 -16.23 -2.28 -0.57
CA ASP A 74 -16.09 -3.69 -0.97
C ASP A 74 -15.91 -4.65 0.22
N TYR A 75 -16.24 -4.20 1.44
CA TYR A 75 -16.19 -4.98 2.67
C TYR A 75 -17.60 -5.16 3.27
N PRO A 76 -17.88 -6.29 3.94
CA PRO A 76 -19.12 -6.47 4.67
C PRO A 76 -19.06 -5.71 6.00
N LEU A 77 -20.22 -5.19 6.45
CA LEU A 77 -20.35 -4.71 7.81
C LEU A 77 -20.26 -5.88 8.80
N ARG A 78 -19.61 -5.67 9.92
CA ARG A 78 -19.34 -6.69 10.94
C ARG A 78 -19.62 -6.14 12.34
N PRO A 79 -19.87 -7.01 13.35
CA PRO A 79 -19.90 -6.61 14.76
C PRO A 79 -18.57 -5.99 15.22
N ALA A 80 -18.60 -5.21 16.28
CA ALA A 80 -17.37 -4.74 16.93
C ALA A 80 -16.39 -5.91 17.24
N PRO A 81 -15.09 -5.70 17.15
CA PRO A 81 -14.36 -4.42 16.90
C PRO A 81 -14.12 -4.09 15.42
N PHE A 82 -14.74 -4.79 14.49
CA PHE A 82 -14.53 -4.65 13.06
C PHE A 82 -15.42 -3.57 12.45
N GLY A 83 -15.22 -3.27 11.14
CA GLY A 83 -15.96 -2.24 10.42
C GLY A 83 -17.47 -2.36 10.53
N ARG A 84 -18.12 -1.45 11.23
CA ARG A 84 -19.56 -1.38 11.51
C ARG A 84 -20.29 -0.37 10.64
N ARG A 85 -19.51 0.53 10.01
CA ARG A 85 -20.03 1.66 9.22
C ARG A 85 -19.45 1.65 7.82
N PHE A 86 -20.21 2.09 6.85
CA PHE A 86 -19.72 2.44 5.53
C PHE A 86 -19.29 3.91 5.52
N PHE A 87 -18.24 4.16 4.74
CA PHE A 87 -17.68 5.48 4.57
C PHE A 87 -17.69 5.86 3.10
N SER A 88 -17.65 7.17 2.82
CA SER A 88 -17.41 7.72 1.51
C SER A 88 -16.12 8.53 1.49
N TYR A 89 -15.49 8.57 0.34
CA TYR A 89 -14.29 9.34 0.08
C TYR A 89 -14.23 9.70 -1.40
N SER A 90 -13.75 10.88 -1.71
CA SER A 90 -13.49 11.28 -3.09
C SER A 90 -12.16 12.02 -3.18
N ALA A 91 -11.50 11.93 -4.32
CA ALA A 91 -10.25 12.61 -4.59
C ALA A 91 -10.17 13.05 -6.04
N ALA A 92 -9.57 14.21 -6.30
CA ALA A 92 -9.17 14.56 -7.64
C ALA A 92 -8.11 13.55 -8.15
N GLY A 93 -8.12 13.26 -9.47
CA GLY A 93 -7.07 12.50 -10.12
C GLY A 93 -5.98 13.40 -10.69
N ASP A 94 -4.85 12.80 -11.09
CA ASP A 94 -3.85 13.45 -11.96
C ASP A 94 -3.71 12.65 -13.27
N PRO A 95 -4.52 12.94 -14.30
CA PRO A 95 -4.45 12.26 -15.60
C PRO A 95 -3.10 12.42 -16.32
N VAL A 96 -2.31 13.45 -16.00
CA VAL A 96 -0.97 13.64 -16.57
C VAL A 96 -0.01 12.60 -16.00
N LEU A 97 0.02 12.46 -14.68
CA LEU A 97 0.81 11.43 -14.00
C LEU A 97 0.35 10.02 -14.42
N ALA A 98 -0.97 9.77 -14.47
CA ALA A 98 -1.54 8.49 -14.86
C ALA A 98 -1.06 8.06 -16.26
N ARG A 99 -1.13 8.96 -17.25
CA ARG A 99 -0.62 8.68 -18.60
C ARG A 99 0.89 8.46 -18.63
N ALA A 100 1.65 9.21 -17.84
CA ALA A 100 3.10 9.01 -17.73
C ALA A 100 3.44 7.63 -17.14
N ILE A 101 2.67 7.15 -16.15
CA ILE A 101 2.83 5.80 -15.59
C ILE A 101 2.60 4.75 -16.67
N VAL A 102 1.53 4.86 -17.46
CA VAL A 102 1.24 3.93 -18.57
C VAL A 102 2.37 3.95 -19.61
N ALA A 103 2.85 5.13 -20.01
CA ALA A 103 3.94 5.27 -20.98
C ALA A 103 5.24 4.61 -20.46
N SER A 104 5.65 4.95 -19.24
CA SER A 104 6.86 4.42 -18.61
C SER A 104 6.81 2.89 -18.47
N ALA A 105 5.65 2.33 -18.12
CA ALA A 105 5.46 0.89 -18.00
C ALA A 105 5.60 0.19 -19.36
N ARG A 106 4.99 0.75 -20.42
CA ARG A 106 5.10 0.22 -21.79
C ARG A 106 6.55 0.23 -22.28
N GLU A 107 7.29 1.31 -22.05
CA GLU A 107 8.71 1.41 -22.38
C GLU A 107 9.55 0.36 -21.67
N ALA A 108 9.17 0.01 -20.43
CA ALA A 108 9.82 -1.06 -19.65
C ALA A 108 9.35 -2.49 -20.02
N GLY A 109 8.48 -2.63 -21.02
CA GLY A 109 7.90 -3.93 -21.38
C GLY A 109 6.98 -4.53 -20.31
N VAL A 110 6.43 -3.70 -19.42
CA VAL A 110 5.46 -4.12 -18.40
C VAL A 110 4.06 -4.07 -19.02
N PRO A 111 3.30 -5.17 -19.01
CA PRO A 111 1.93 -5.16 -19.51
C PRO A 111 1.04 -4.23 -18.71
N VAL A 112 0.52 -3.17 -19.33
CA VAL A 112 -0.27 -2.13 -18.66
C VAL A 112 -1.39 -1.61 -19.54
N GLY A 113 -2.51 -1.27 -18.90
CA GLY A 113 -3.64 -0.57 -19.52
C GLY A 113 -4.25 0.48 -18.58
N THR A 114 -5.28 1.18 -19.07
CA THR A 114 -6.11 2.05 -18.26
C THR A 114 -7.46 1.37 -17.97
N LYS A 115 -8.03 1.66 -16.81
CA LYS A 115 -9.35 1.17 -16.43
C LYS A 115 -9.93 2.07 -15.34
N VAL A 116 -11.14 2.57 -15.55
CA VAL A 116 -11.89 3.23 -14.47
C VAL A 116 -12.17 2.21 -13.38
N TYR A 117 -11.68 2.46 -12.18
CA TYR A 117 -11.81 1.55 -11.03
C TYR A 117 -12.36 2.26 -9.79
N GLY A 118 -11.91 3.49 -9.52
CA GLY A 118 -12.22 4.22 -8.30
C GLY A 118 -11.31 3.83 -7.12
N LEU A 119 -11.82 3.96 -5.92
CA LEU A 119 -11.08 3.71 -4.67
C LEU A 119 -11.83 2.67 -3.83
N ASP A 120 -11.38 1.42 -3.81
CA ASP A 120 -11.86 0.40 -2.88
C ASP A 120 -11.42 0.70 -1.43
N HIS A 121 -11.91 -0.05 -0.43
CA HIS A 121 -11.55 0.24 0.96
C HIS A 121 -10.07 0.05 1.25
N GLY A 122 -9.40 -0.86 0.56
CA GLY A 122 -7.94 -1.02 0.66
C GLY A 122 -7.20 0.26 0.29
N ALA A 123 -7.75 1.05 -0.61
CA ALA A 123 -7.20 2.33 -1.04
C ALA A 123 -7.71 3.51 -0.19
N PHE A 124 -9.04 3.67 -0.06
CA PHE A 124 -9.56 4.90 0.54
C PHE A 124 -9.50 4.92 2.08
N CYS A 125 -9.44 3.77 2.75
CA CYS A 125 -9.29 3.74 4.21
C CYS A 125 -8.04 4.50 4.69
N PRO A 126 -6.82 4.15 4.24
CA PRO A 126 -5.64 4.91 4.65
C PRO A 126 -5.68 6.36 4.17
N LEU A 127 -6.18 6.67 2.96
CA LEU A 127 -6.30 8.05 2.47
C LEU A 127 -7.20 8.90 3.37
N LYS A 128 -8.34 8.33 3.83
CA LYS A 128 -9.29 9.01 4.73
C LYS A 128 -8.67 9.22 6.12
N VAL A 129 -8.06 8.21 6.71
CA VAL A 129 -7.44 8.31 8.05
C VAL A 129 -6.27 9.30 8.05
N MET A 130 -5.49 9.34 6.98
CA MET A 130 -4.39 10.31 6.78
C MET A 130 -4.89 11.71 6.39
N ASP A 131 -6.17 11.87 6.07
CA ASP A 131 -6.77 13.14 5.62
C ASP A 131 -6.09 13.71 4.36
N LEU A 132 -6.02 12.93 3.29
CA LEU A 132 -5.35 13.31 2.04
C LEU A 132 -6.30 13.76 0.92
N GLY A 133 -7.58 14.02 1.20
CA GLY A 133 -8.60 14.37 0.20
C GLY A 133 -8.31 15.61 -0.64
N GLY A 134 -7.44 16.51 -0.15
CA GLY A 134 -7.00 17.69 -0.88
C GLY A 134 -5.83 17.46 -1.87
N ILE A 135 -5.27 16.26 -1.94
CA ILE A 135 -4.12 15.93 -2.79
C ILE A 135 -4.60 15.01 -3.93
N PRO A 136 -4.33 15.34 -5.21
CA PRO A 136 -4.66 14.47 -6.32
C PRO A 136 -4.10 13.06 -6.14
N THR A 137 -4.90 12.05 -6.43
CA THR A 137 -4.54 10.64 -6.23
C THR A 137 -4.63 9.89 -7.56
N VAL A 138 -3.62 9.06 -7.88
CA VAL A 138 -3.65 8.14 -9.03
C VAL A 138 -3.75 6.72 -8.52
N PRO A 139 -4.91 6.05 -8.63
CA PRO A 139 -5.05 4.66 -8.29
C PRO A 139 -4.32 3.77 -9.30
N VAL A 140 -3.55 2.80 -8.79
CA VAL A 140 -2.87 1.78 -9.60
C VAL A 140 -3.16 0.39 -9.03
N SER A 141 -3.17 -0.61 -9.91
CA SER A 141 -3.40 -1.99 -9.48
C SER A 141 -2.14 -2.63 -8.90
N THR A 142 -2.34 -3.56 -7.98
CA THR A 142 -1.25 -4.41 -7.47
C THR A 142 -0.98 -5.60 -8.39
N SER A 143 -1.98 -6.22 -9.01
CA SER A 143 -1.87 -7.36 -9.96
C SER A 143 -1.29 -8.67 -9.37
N ARG A 144 -1.75 -9.82 -9.89
CA ARG A 144 -1.25 -11.17 -9.52
C ARG A 144 -0.11 -11.66 -10.43
N ARG A 145 0.81 -10.78 -10.77
CA ARG A 145 2.00 -11.12 -11.56
C ARG A 145 3.18 -11.51 -10.68
N SER A 146 4.32 -11.90 -11.30
CA SER A 146 5.51 -12.33 -10.57
C SER A 146 6.14 -11.21 -9.75
N PHE A 147 7.04 -11.58 -8.83
CA PHE A 147 7.83 -10.63 -8.03
C PHE A 147 8.55 -9.61 -8.92
N ASP A 148 9.31 -10.10 -9.92
CA ASP A 148 10.09 -9.25 -10.83
C ASP A 148 9.20 -8.28 -11.62
N GLU A 149 7.99 -8.69 -12.00
CA GLU A 149 7.06 -7.82 -12.71
C GLU A 149 6.48 -6.75 -11.78
N CYS A 150 6.21 -7.09 -10.52
CA CYS A 150 5.77 -6.10 -9.52
C CYS A 150 6.87 -5.08 -9.21
N VAL A 151 8.13 -5.51 -9.14
CA VAL A 151 9.29 -4.61 -8.99
C VAL A 151 9.40 -3.68 -10.21
N ARG A 152 9.40 -4.23 -11.43
CA ARG A 152 9.46 -3.40 -12.67
C ARG A 152 8.28 -2.44 -12.78
N TRP A 153 7.11 -2.83 -12.28
CA TRP A 153 5.95 -1.95 -12.18
C TRP A 153 6.21 -0.77 -11.23
N GLY A 154 6.78 -1.02 -10.05
CA GLY A 154 7.18 0.04 -9.12
C GLY A 154 8.22 0.98 -9.71
N GLU A 155 9.24 0.44 -10.40
CA GLU A 155 10.24 1.25 -11.11
C GLU A 155 9.61 2.13 -12.20
N ALA A 156 8.62 1.61 -12.93
CA ALA A 156 7.91 2.38 -13.95
C ALA A 156 7.13 3.55 -13.34
N VAL A 157 6.47 3.36 -12.19
CA VAL A 157 5.81 4.42 -11.44
C VAL A 157 6.81 5.50 -11.01
N ARG A 158 7.98 5.10 -10.51
CA ARG A 158 9.04 6.05 -10.14
C ARG A 158 9.53 6.88 -11.34
N ARG A 159 9.86 6.23 -12.47
CA ARG A 159 10.27 6.93 -13.69
C ARG A 159 9.19 7.89 -14.20
N ALA A 160 7.93 7.50 -14.07
CA ALA A 160 6.80 8.35 -14.47
C ALA A 160 6.71 9.64 -13.65
N ALA A 161 6.97 9.60 -12.34
CA ALA A 161 7.01 10.80 -11.52
C ALA A 161 8.08 11.78 -12.04
N GLN A 162 9.25 11.28 -12.42
CA GLN A 162 10.34 12.07 -12.98
C GLN A 162 9.96 12.66 -14.36
N SER A 163 9.44 11.84 -15.27
CA SER A 163 9.08 12.27 -16.63
C SER A 163 7.90 13.24 -16.66
N ALA A 164 6.93 13.09 -15.77
CA ALA A 164 5.81 13.99 -15.59
C ALA A 164 6.17 15.29 -14.85
N GLY A 165 7.37 15.38 -14.27
CA GLY A 165 7.78 16.51 -13.44
C GLY A 165 6.96 16.64 -12.15
N ARG A 166 6.39 15.51 -11.63
CA ARG A 166 5.55 15.49 -10.44
C ARG A 166 6.36 15.05 -9.21
N ARG A 167 6.16 15.75 -8.11
CA ARG A 167 6.59 15.34 -6.77
C ARG A 167 5.52 14.41 -6.21
N VAL A 168 5.84 13.14 -6.01
CA VAL A 168 4.85 12.09 -5.72
C VAL A 168 5.16 11.42 -4.38
N VAL A 169 4.13 11.17 -3.59
CA VAL A 169 4.18 10.20 -2.49
C VAL A 169 3.48 8.93 -2.96
N VAL A 170 4.13 7.77 -2.75
CA VAL A 170 3.57 6.47 -3.11
C VAL A 170 3.07 5.76 -1.86
N ILE A 171 1.82 5.32 -1.87
CA ILE A 171 1.20 4.58 -0.78
C ILE A 171 0.76 3.22 -1.32
N SER A 172 1.23 2.16 -0.69
CA SER A 172 0.87 0.78 -1.02
C SER A 172 0.33 0.10 0.23
N PRO A 173 -0.99 0.06 0.39
CA PRO A 173 -1.61 -0.58 1.54
C PRO A 173 -1.46 -2.10 1.50
N GLY A 174 -1.51 -2.70 2.69
CA GLY A 174 -1.51 -4.14 2.84
C GLY A 174 -1.26 -4.57 4.28
N ASN A 175 -1.42 -5.86 4.51
CA ASN A 175 -1.17 -6.49 5.79
C ASN A 175 -0.11 -7.59 5.61
N LEU A 176 0.73 -7.81 6.63
CA LEU A 176 1.71 -8.89 6.63
C LEU A 176 0.96 -10.23 6.71
N THR A 177 0.80 -10.85 7.84
CA THR A 177 -0.14 -11.97 7.96
C THR A 177 -1.58 -11.49 7.74
N HIS A 178 -2.39 -12.26 6.96
CA HIS A 178 -3.77 -11.86 6.64
C HIS A 178 -4.73 -13.05 6.58
N ARG A 179 -4.92 -13.72 7.73
CA ARG A 179 -5.75 -14.93 7.85
C ARG A 179 -7.13 -14.61 8.40
N LEU A 180 -7.92 -13.86 7.62
CA LEU A 180 -9.30 -13.49 7.97
C LEU A 180 -10.22 -14.70 8.15
N ASP A 181 -9.88 -15.84 7.56
CA ASP A 181 -10.56 -17.13 7.71
C ASP A 181 -10.36 -17.75 9.10
N LEU A 182 -9.30 -17.39 9.82
CA LEU A 182 -9.00 -17.83 11.18
C LEU A 182 -9.37 -16.80 12.25
N ARG A 183 -10.03 -15.72 11.87
CA ARG A 183 -10.45 -14.67 12.79
C ARG A 183 -11.55 -15.18 13.74
N GLY A 184 -11.23 -15.28 15.02
CA GLY A 184 -12.16 -15.56 16.11
C GLY A 184 -12.81 -14.29 16.67
N ASP A 185 -13.67 -14.43 17.66
CA ASP A 185 -14.33 -13.31 18.36
C ASP A 185 -13.38 -12.63 19.37
N ASP A 186 -12.29 -13.28 19.72
CA ASP A 186 -11.29 -12.83 20.69
C ASP A 186 -9.90 -12.82 20.04
N GLU A 187 -9.07 -11.86 20.45
CA GLU A 187 -7.72 -11.67 19.94
C GLU A 187 -6.83 -12.89 20.22
N ARG A 188 -7.03 -13.58 21.37
CA ARG A 188 -6.25 -14.75 21.77
C ARG A 188 -6.59 -15.97 20.94
N GLU A 189 -7.87 -16.18 20.64
CA GLU A 189 -8.33 -17.28 19.79
C GLU A 189 -7.85 -17.11 18.35
N SER A 190 -7.57 -15.87 17.95
CA SER A 190 -7.11 -15.50 16.61
C SER A 190 -5.59 -15.44 16.50
N TYR A 191 -4.83 -15.78 17.54
CA TYR A 191 -3.38 -15.73 17.50
C TYR A 191 -2.80 -16.92 16.72
N LEU A 192 -2.00 -16.61 15.70
CA LEU A 192 -1.31 -17.57 14.84
C LEU A 192 0.21 -17.44 15.05
N PRO A 193 0.86 -18.37 15.80
CA PRO A 193 2.30 -18.28 16.08
C PRO A 193 3.17 -18.22 14.83
N LEU A 194 2.81 -18.95 13.77
CA LEU A 194 3.52 -18.95 12.51
C LEU A 194 3.36 -17.60 11.80
N GLY A 195 2.18 -16.97 11.87
CA GLY A 195 1.95 -15.63 11.34
C GLY A 195 2.82 -14.59 12.03
N ALA A 196 2.92 -14.63 13.36
CA ALA A 196 3.81 -13.73 14.11
C ALA A 196 5.29 -13.91 13.73
N LYS A 197 5.72 -15.15 13.49
CA LYS A 197 7.06 -15.45 12.98
C LYS A 197 7.27 -14.93 11.57
N PHE A 198 6.28 -15.10 10.70
CA PHE A 198 6.30 -14.55 9.33
C PHE A 198 6.41 -13.04 9.36
N ASP A 199 5.58 -12.36 10.15
CA ASP A 199 5.62 -10.90 10.28
C ASP A 199 7.00 -10.41 10.71
N GLN A 200 7.65 -11.08 11.67
CA GLN A 200 9.00 -10.72 12.09
C GLN A 200 10.03 -10.88 10.97
N ILE A 201 9.95 -11.98 10.21
CA ILE A 201 10.82 -12.19 9.03
C ILE A 201 10.63 -11.05 8.01
N MET A 202 9.38 -10.69 7.72
CA MET A 202 9.09 -9.60 6.78
C MET A 202 9.63 -8.25 7.29
N ILE A 203 9.46 -7.96 8.59
CA ILE A 203 10.00 -6.75 9.21
C ILE A 203 11.52 -6.72 9.10
N ASP A 204 12.20 -7.84 9.40
CA ASP A 204 13.66 -7.93 9.33
C ASP A 204 14.19 -7.75 7.90
N LEU A 205 13.52 -8.34 6.90
CA LEU A 205 13.89 -8.18 5.49
C LEU A 205 13.72 -6.73 5.02
N VAL A 206 12.60 -6.11 5.33
CA VAL A 206 12.31 -4.73 4.93
C VAL A 206 13.26 -3.74 5.61
N THR A 207 13.45 -3.87 6.92
CA THR A 207 14.30 -2.92 7.70
C THR A 207 15.79 -3.09 7.48
N SER A 208 16.22 -4.26 6.99
CA SER A 208 17.61 -4.50 6.59
C SER A 208 17.92 -4.16 5.12
N GLY A 209 16.90 -3.74 4.33
CA GLY A 209 17.07 -3.44 2.90
C GLY A 209 17.16 -4.70 2.04
N ARG A 210 16.68 -5.83 2.51
CA ARG A 210 16.71 -7.14 1.85
C ARG A 210 15.36 -7.53 1.23
N SER A 211 14.62 -6.54 0.73
CA SER A 211 13.29 -6.77 0.12
C SER A 211 13.32 -7.78 -1.04
N ALA A 212 14.46 -7.95 -1.72
CA ALA A 212 14.61 -8.99 -2.75
C ALA A 212 14.49 -10.41 -2.19
N ASP A 213 14.87 -10.62 -0.93
CA ASP A 213 14.88 -11.94 -0.30
C ASP A 213 13.45 -12.39 0.11
N ILE A 214 12.46 -11.51 0.04
CA ILE A 214 11.05 -11.89 0.23
C ILE A 214 10.66 -13.03 -0.72
N ALA A 215 11.19 -13.04 -1.94
CA ALA A 215 10.96 -14.12 -2.91
C ALA A 215 11.55 -15.48 -2.48
N THR A 216 12.43 -15.51 -1.49
CA THR A 216 13.07 -16.75 -0.98
C THR A 216 12.40 -17.31 0.27
N ILE A 217 11.35 -16.64 0.78
CA ILE A 217 10.58 -17.15 1.92
C ILE A 217 9.94 -18.49 1.54
N ASP A 218 9.98 -19.43 2.48
CA ASP A 218 9.38 -20.75 2.30
C ASP A 218 7.92 -20.62 1.78
N PRO A 219 7.61 -21.24 0.64
CA PRO A 219 6.26 -21.19 0.06
C PRO A 219 5.16 -21.71 1.00
N GLU A 220 5.48 -22.64 1.91
CA GLU A 220 4.55 -23.14 2.91
C GLU A 220 4.23 -22.04 3.93
N MET A 221 5.26 -21.35 4.42
CA MET A 221 5.09 -20.23 5.34
C MET A 221 4.27 -19.10 4.70
N LEU A 222 4.53 -18.76 3.42
CA LEU A 222 3.74 -17.78 2.68
C LEU A 222 2.27 -18.19 2.55
N ARG A 223 2.01 -19.47 2.28
CA ARG A 223 0.64 -19.99 2.18
C ARG A 223 -0.09 -19.94 3.52
N GLU A 224 0.59 -20.27 4.61
CA GLU A 224 0.01 -20.30 5.95
C GLU A 224 -0.20 -18.90 6.53
N ALA A 225 0.73 -17.98 6.34
CA ALA A 225 0.57 -16.59 6.73
C ALA A 225 -0.42 -15.83 5.83
N ALA A 226 -0.53 -16.27 4.56
CA ALA A 226 -1.39 -15.69 3.53
C ALA A 226 -1.34 -14.15 3.50
N PRO A 227 -0.16 -13.53 3.33
CA PRO A 227 -0.04 -12.07 3.34
C PRO A 227 -0.98 -11.45 2.31
N GLU A 228 -1.46 -10.26 2.60
CA GLU A 228 -2.42 -9.61 1.71
C GLU A 228 -1.84 -9.41 0.30
N ALA A 229 -2.63 -9.73 -0.71
CA ALA A 229 -2.21 -9.76 -2.12
C ALA A 229 -0.92 -10.58 -2.35
N ASP A 230 -0.68 -11.64 -1.56
CA ASP A 230 0.52 -12.47 -1.55
C ASP A 230 1.83 -11.65 -1.35
N GLY A 231 1.78 -10.57 -0.56
CA GLY A 231 2.91 -9.68 -0.29
C GLY A 231 3.29 -8.72 -1.43
N ARG A 232 2.54 -8.70 -2.52
CA ARG A 232 2.83 -7.85 -3.70
C ARG A 232 2.92 -6.35 -3.43
N PRO A 233 2.21 -5.75 -2.44
CA PRO A 233 2.43 -4.36 -2.07
C PRO A 233 3.88 -4.03 -1.73
N LEU A 234 4.59 -4.92 -1.02
CA LEU A 234 6.02 -4.73 -0.70
C LEU A 234 6.93 -4.94 -1.90
N TYR A 235 6.59 -5.86 -2.82
CA TYR A 235 7.31 -6.05 -4.08
C TYR A 235 7.25 -4.80 -4.96
N PHE A 236 6.06 -4.21 -5.06
CA PHE A 236 5.85 -2.95 -5.76
C PHE A 236 6.69 -1.83 -5.13
N LEU A 237 6.66 -1.69 -3.81
CA LEU A 237 7.45 -0.69 -3.09
C LEU A 237 8.96 -0.89 -3.24
N ALA A 238 9.43 -2.13 -3.31
CA ALA A 238 10.84 -2.40 -3.60
C ALA A 238 11.28 -1.77 -4.94
N GLY A 239 10.45 -1.88 -5.97
CA GLY A 239 10.70 -1.22 -7.26
C GLY A 239 10.62 0.30 -7.19
N VAL A 240 9.60 0.85 -6.54
CA VAL A 240 9.42 2.30 -6.35
C VAL A 240 10.64 2.91 -5.66
N THR A 241 11.17 2.25 -4.66
CA THR A 241 12.21 2.79 -3.78
C THR A 241 13.63 2.43 -4.17
N GLY A 242 13.80 1.54 -5.19
CA GLY A 242 15.10 0.99 -5.58
C GLY A 242 15.69 0.12 -4.48
N HIS A 243 14.88 -0.73 -3.88
CA HIS A 243 15.22 -1.64 -2.77
C HIS A 243 15.80 -0.91 -1.54
N ALA A 244 15.37 0.32 -1.30
CA ALA A 244 15.75 1.02 -0.08
C ALA A 244 15.26 0.27 1.16
N ARG A 245 16.02 0.36 2.25
CA ARG A 245 15.56 -0.16 3.54
C ARG A 245 14.36 0.64 4.03
N GLY A 246 13.38 -0.06 4.60
CA GLY A 246 12.24 0.58 5.25
C GLY A 246 12.54 0.90 6.71
N GLU A 247 11.95 1.97 7.21
CA GLU A 247 11.84 2.27 8.63
C GLU A 247 10.51 1.72 9.14
N LEU A 248 10.55 0.90 10.20
CA LEU A 248 9.34 0.44 10.86
C LEU A 248 8.78 1.56 11.75
N LEU A 249 7.64 2.10 11.39
CA LEU A 249 6.97 3.16 12.17
C LEU A 249 6.02 2.60 13.22
N GLN A 250 5.38 1.45 12.92
CA GLN A 250 4.41 0.83 13.82
C GLN A 250 4.29 -0.66 13.52
N TYR A 251 4.24 -1.48 14.58
CA TYR A 251 3.78 -2.86 14.61
C TYR A 251 3.45 -3.23 16.06
N GLN A 252 2.22 -3.64 16.32
CA GLN A 252 1.75 -4.01 17.67
C GLN A 252 1.58 -5.52 17.84
N GLY A 253 2.24 -6.31 17.00
CA GLY A 253 2.00 -7.74 16.93
C GLY A 253 0.80 -8.06 16.06
N MET A 254 0.58 -9.36 15.86
CA MET A 254 -0.56 -9.85 15.12
C MET A 254 -1.83 -9.77 15.99
N LYS A 255 -2.88 -9.17 15.45
CA LYS A 255 -4.20 -9.06 16.08
C LYS A 255 -5.27 -9.64 15.19
N TYR A 256 -6.15 -10.44 15.75
CA TYR A 256 -7.25 -11.07 15.00
C TYR A 256 -6.80 -11.75 13.70
N SER A 257 -5.67 -12.47 13.77
CA SER A 257 -5.01 -13.15 12.64
C SER A 257 -4.53 -12.21 11.51
N VAL A 258 -4.31 -10.93 11.82
CA VAL A 258 -3.79 -9.90 10.90
C VAL A 258 -2.57 -9.22 11.50
N GLY A 259 -1.51 -9.11 10.71
CA GLY A 259 -0.27 -8.40 11.06
C GLY A 259 -0.26 -7.00 10.45
N ASP A 260 -0.68 -6.00 11.21
CA ASP A 260 -0.71 -4.59 10.80
C ASP A 260 0.65 -3.95 11.05
N ALA A 261 1.41 -3.72 10.00
CA ALA A 261 2.69 -3.00 10.07
C ALA A 261 2.63 -1.72 9.23
N THR A 262 3.39 -0.72 9.64
CA THR A 262 3.58 0.51 8.87
C THR A 262 5.07 0.74 8.65
N PHE A 263 5.46 0.89 7.37
CA PHE A 263 6.83 1.23 7.00
C PHE A 263 6.88 2.52 6.20
N ALA A 264 7.94 3.29 6.42
CA ALA A 264 8.33 4.41 5.57
C ALA A 264 9.61 4.09 4.81
N PHE A 265 9.72 4.57 3.58
CA PHE A 265 10.88 4.36 2.72
C PHE A 265 11.33 5.68 2.10
N GLU A 266 12.61 6.00 2.30
CA GLU A 266 13.28 7.05 1.55
C GLU A 266 13.83 6.44 0.25
N PRO A 267 13.31 6.83 -0.94
CA PRO A 267 13.80 6.27 -2.19
C PRO A 267 15.31 6.48 -2.36
N ALA A 268 16.01 5.46 -2.85
CA ALA A 268 17.44 5.59 -3.16
C ALA A 268 17.66 6.71 -4.19
N ALA A 269 18.74 7.50 -4.03
CA ALA A 269 19.07 8.54 -4.99
C ALA A 269 19.18 7.96 -6.42
N ALA A 270 18.67 8.67 -7.41
CA ALA A 270 18.75 8.25 -8.80
C ALA A 270 20.24 8.12 -9.20
N GLY A 271 20.65 6.93 -9.62
CA GLY A 271 22.01 6.68 -10.10
C GLY A 271 22.89 5.77 -9.24
N VAL A 272 22.44 5.29 -8.09
CA VAL A 272 23.14 4.27 -7.30
C VAL A 272 22.54 2.88 -7.64
N ALA A 273 22.94 2.31 -8.77
CA ALA A 273 22.78 0.87 -8.99
C ALA A 273 23.73 0.14 -8.00
N ARG A 274 23.18 -0.73 -7.17
CA ARG A 274 23.95 -1.66 -6.33
C ARG A 274 24.21 -2.95 -7.05
#